data_651fa37acf9030bd74034b18329d46ac
#
_entry.id   651fa37acf9030bd74034b18329d46ac
#
_cell.length_a   1.000
_cell.length_b   1.000
_cell.length_c   1.000
_cell.angle_alpha   90.00
_cell.angle_beta   90.00
_cell.angle_gamma   90.00
#
_symmetry.space_group_name_H-M   'P 1'
#
loop_
_entity.id
_entity.type
_entity.pdbx_description
1 polymer ?
#
loop_
_entity_poly.entity_id
_entity_poly.type
_entity_poly.pdbx_seq_one_letter_code
_entity_poly.pdbx_strand_id
1 'polypeptide(L)'
;MARYSAGFSVSGVNTANTQTANLANTGTTQRLRVLQIAVGVAVAPTTAPSFYLSRATARGTQSTTVTANLFDTNDAAALGAIDTAWSVAPTFSTTAQLVRGGLSTTAGGWWVWDFRDSPLIVPNTTASGLVLANANASGATTGTFTGHFIWEE
;
A
#
# COMPACT_ATOMS: atom_id res chain seq x y z
N MET A 1 -18.71 -12.19 0.87
CA MET A 1 -17.32 -11.71 1.00
C MET A 1 -17.36 -10.46 1.84
N ALA A 2 -16.62 -10.46 2.93
CA ALA A 2 -16.49 -9.30 3.79
C ALA A 2 -15.62 -8.24 3.13
N ARG A 3 -15.93 -6.97 3.34
CA ARG A 3 -15.19 -5.84 2.77
C ARG A 3 -14.51 -5.03 3.86
N TYR A 4 -13.28 -4.66 3.60
CA TYR A 4 -12.41 -3.98 4.55
C TYR A 4 -11.74 -2.77 3.93
N SER A 5 -11.37 -1.82 4.79
CA SER A 5 -10.49 -0.71 4.43
C SER A 5 -9.47 -0.44 5.52
N ALA A 6 -8.32 0.05 5.13
CA ALA A 6 -7.40 0.66 6.07
C ALA A 6 -6.72 1.87 5.43
N GLY A 7 -6.69 2.97 6.17
CA GLY A 7 -5.99 4.19 5.77
C GLY A 7 -4.57 4.18 6.32
N PHE A 8 -3.67 4.88 5.65
CA PHE A 8 -2.30 5.08 6.13
C PHE A 8 -1.88 6.54 5.98
N SER A 9 -0.92 6.94 6.81
CA SER A 9 -0.21 8.22 6.68
C SER A 9 1.26 7.97 6.97
N VAL A 10 2.13 8.32 6.04
CA VAL A 10 3.58 8.12 6.14
C VAL A 10 4.28 9.43 5.85
N SER A 11 5.10 9.87 6.79
CA SER A 11 5.91 11.08 6.69
C SER A 11 7.39 10.72 6.62
N GLY A 12 8.18 11.56 5.95
CA GLY A 12 9.63 11.43 5.94
C GLY A 12 10.24 11.48 4.54
N VAL A 13 11.42 10.91 4.44
CA VAL A 13 12.20 10.85 3.22
C VAL A 13 11.89 9.55 2.48
N ASN A 14 11.32 9.66 1.29
CA ASN A 14 11.09 8.53 0.41
C ASN A 14 12.13 8.54 -0.71
N THR A 15 13.00 7.55 -0.73
CA THR A 15 13.96 7.33 -1.80
C THR A 15 13.37 6.44 -2.90
N ALA A 16 14.04 6.39 -4.06
CA ALA A 16 13.63 5.50 -5.15
C ALA A 16 13.58 4.04 -4.68
N ASN A 17 12.55 3.34 -5.14
CA ASN A 17 12.33 1.92 -4.84
C ASN A 17 12.18 1.59 -3.34
N THR A 18 11.80 2.56 -2.50
CA THR A 18 11.43 2.31 -1.12
C THR A 18 9.94 2.12 -0.98
N GLN A 19 9.57 1.25 -0.07
CA GLN A 19 8.17 0.98 0.28
C GLN A 19 7.56 2.15 1.06
N THR A 20 6.32 2.51 0.72
CA THR A 20 5.52 3.49 1.46
C THR A 20 4.48 2.81 2.31
N ALA A 21 3.82 1.79 1.75
CA ALA A 21 2.84 0.97 2.44
C ALA A 21 2.81 -0.43 1.82
N ASN A 22 2.45 -1.44 2.58
CA ASN A 22 2.28 -2.80 2.11
C ASN A 22 0.98 -3.39 2.66
N LEU A 23 0.05 -3.73 1.79
CA LEU A 23 -1.08 -4.56 2.18
C LEU A 23 -0.61 -6.01 2.23
N ALA A 24 -0.44 -6.55 3.43
CA ALA A 24 0.00 -7.90 3.67
C ALA A 24 -1.17 -8.81 4.07
N ASN A 25 -1.16 -10.05 3.61
CA ASN A 25 -2.04 -11.07 4.13
C ASN A 25 -1.40 -11.67 5.39
N THR A 26 -2.11 -11.66 6.50
CA THR A 26 -1.64 -12.22 7.78
C THR A 26 -2.17 -13.64 8.03
N GLY A 27 -3.07 -14.11 7.16
CA GLY A 27 -3.67 -15.43 7.24
C GLY A 27 -3.24 -16.35 6.11
N THR A 28 -3.60 -17.61 6.24
CA THR A 28 -3.33 -18.65 5.23
C THR A 28 -4.61 -19.26 4.65
N THR A 29 -5.77 -18.79 5.09
CA THR A 29 -7.06 -19.39 4.75
C THR A 29 -7.73 -18.72 3.55
N GLN A 30 -7.58 -17.40 3.41
CA GLN A 30 -8.25 -16.62 2.37
C GLN A 30 -7.27 -15.76 1.59
N ARG A 31 -7.61 -15.46 0.34
CA ARG A 31 -6.92 -14.49 -0.50
C ARG A 31 -7.55 -13.12 -0.29
N LEU A 32 -6.76 -12.06 -0.40
CA LEU A 32 -7.31 -10.71 -0.43
C LEU A 32 -7.58 -10.30 -1.88
N ARG A 33 -8.76 -9.80 -2.14
CA ARG A 33 -9.16 -9.23 -3.44
C ARG A 33 -9.13 -7.71 -3.34
N VAL A 34 -8.06 -7.10 -3.80
CA VAL A 34 -7.88 -5.65 -3.72
C VAL A 34 -8.74 -4.97 -4.76
N LEU A 35 -9.62 -4.10 -4.31
CA LEU A 35 -10.60 -3.38 -5.14
C LEU A 35 -10.14 -1.98 -5.49
N GLN A 36 -9.50 -1.30 -4.54
CA GLN A 36 -9.06 0.08 -4.74
C GLN A 36 -7.81 0.38 -3.91
N ILE A 37 -6.96 1.21 -4.46
CA ILE A 37 -5.83 1.80 -3.75
C ILE A 37 -5.80 3.28 -4.10
N ALA A 38 -5.70 4.11 -3.08
CA ALA A 38 -5.53 5.54 -3.26
C ALA A 38 -4.28 6.02 -2.54
N VAL A 39 -3.62 7.02 -3.11
CA VAL A 39 -2.50 7.73 -2.50
C VAL A 39 -2.64 9.22 -2.79
N GLY A 40 -2.38 10.04 -1.80
CA GLY A 40 -2.47 11.48 -1.89
C GLY A 40 -1.34 12.17 -1.14
N VAL A 41 -1.21 13.46 -1.39
CA VAL A 41 -0.23 14.35 -0.77
C VAL A 41 -0.91 15.15 0.33
N ALA A 42 -0.58 14.88 1.59
CA ALA A 42 -1.08 15.65 2.73
C ALA A 42 -0.17 16.86 3.06
N VAL A 43 1.15 16.68 2.96
CA VAL A 43 2.13 17.76 3.08
C VAL A 43 2.98 17.80 1.81
N ALA A 44 3.08 18.98 1.21
CA ALA A 44 3.77 19.21 -0.05
C ALA A 44 5.19 18.61 -0.05
N PRO A 45 5.50 17.73 -1.01
CA PRO A 45 6.82 17.13 -1.14
C PRO A 45 7.79 18.07 -1.84
N THR A 46 9.08 17.85 -1.63
CA THR A 46 10.16 18.64 -2.26
C THR A 46 10.29 18.35 -3.76
N THR A 47 9.89 17.16 -4.19
CA THR A 47 9.91 16.71 -5.59
C THR A 47 8.58 16.03 -5.91
N ALA A 48 8.10 16.14 -7.14
CA ALA A 48 6.87 15.48 -7.57
C ALA A 48 6.97 13.96 -7.34
N PRO A 49 6.13 13.38 -6.44
CA PRO A 49 6.22 11.98 -6.12
C PRO A 49 5.60 11.11 -7.20
N SER A 50 6.20 9.97 -7.44
CA SER A 50 5.68 8.94 -8.32
C SER A 50 5.66 7.63 -7.56
N PHE A 51 4.56 6.89 -7.68
CA PHE A 51 4.36 5.62 -6.99
C PHE A 51 4.08 4.50 -7.98
N TYR A 52 4.40 3.29 -7.57
CA TYR A 52 4.02 2.08 -8.28
C TYR A 52 3.57 0.99 -7.30
N LEU A 53 2.82 0.04 -7.81
CA LEU A 53 2.46 -1.16 -7.08
C LEU A 53 3.32 -2.32 -7.55
N SER A 54 3.79 -3.11 -6.60
CA SER A 54 4.52 -4.35 -6.87
C SER A 54 4.13 -5.44 -5.87
N ARG A 55 4.35 -6.69 -6.25
CA ARG A 55 4.07 -7.82 -5.37
C ARG A 55 5.24 -8.04 -4.42
N ALA A 56 4.94 -8.19 -3.12
CA ALA A 56 5.89 -8.65 -2.13
C ALA A 56 6.06 -10.17 -2.21
N THR A 57 7.29 -10.63 -2.12
CA THR A 57 7.67 -12.03 -1.95
C THR A 57 8.06 -12.35 -0.50
N ALA A 58 8.34 -11.32 0.29
CA ALA A 58 8.48 -11.41 1.74
C ALA A 58 7.93 -10.12 2.38
N ARG A 59 7.15 -10.28 3.45
CA ARG A 59 6.52 -9.17 4.17
C ARG A 59 7.54 -8.28 4.90
N GLY A 60 8.69 -8.82 5.24
CA GLY A 60 9.65 -8.16 6.14
C GLY A 60 9.22 -8.23 7.61
N THR A 61 9.93 -7.50 8.47
CA THR A 61 9.57 -7.36 9.88
C THR A 61 9.02 -5.96 10.11
N GLN A 62 7.71 -5.88 10.26
CA GLN A 62 7.00 -4.61 10.47
C GLN A 62 7.21 -4.08 11.88
N SER A 63 7.32 -2.77 12.00
CA SER A 63 7.31 -2.04 13.29
C SER A 63 6.02 -1.25 13.50
N THR A 64 5.29 -0.97 12.43
CA THR A 64 3.98 -0.31 12.50
C THR A 64 3.02 -0.97 11.53
N THR A 65 1.89 -1.42 12.06
CA THR A 65 0.79 -2.03 11.29
C THR A 65 -0.50 -1.29 11.61
N VAL A 66 -1.25 -0.96 10.57
CA VAL A 66 -2.58 -0.36 10.68
C VAL A 66 -3.62 -1.47 10.56
N THR A 67 -4.48 -1.54 11.56
CA THR A 67 -5.60 -2.50 11.57
C THR A 67 -6.67 -2.07 10.56
N ALA A 68 -7.25 -3.05 9.89
CA ALA A 68 -8.36 -2.83 8.99
C ALA A 68 -9.66 -2.48 9.72
N ASN A 69 -10.45 -1.65 9.08
CA ASN A 69 -11.84 -1.37 9.50
C ASN A 69 -12.79 -2.18 8.63
N LEU A 70 -13.80 -2.74 9.26
CA LEU A 70 -14.89 -3.44 8.58
C LEU A 70 -15.87 -2.44 7.96
N PHE A 71 -16.40 -2.77 6.79
CA PHE A 71 -17.56 -2.04 6.23
C PHE A 71 -18.86 -2.51 6.86
N ASP A 72 -18.96 -3.79 7.24
CA ASP A 72 -20.04 -4.33 8.05
C ASP A 72 -19.48 -4.81 9.39
N THR A 73 -19.96 -4.26 10.49
CA THR A 73 -19.48 -4.57 11.85
C THR A 73 -19.78 -6.00 12.30
N ASN A 74 -20.63 -6.73 11.57
CA ASN A 74 -20.93 -8.14 11.82
C ASN A 74 -19.96 -9.10 11.12
N ASP A 75 -19.11 -8.59 10.23
CA ASP A 75 -18.11 -9.41 9.56
C ASP A 75 -16.99 -9.85 10.52
N ALA A 76 -16.29 -10.90 10.16
CA ALA A 76 -15.12 -11.37 10.90
C ALA A 76 -13.98 -10.34 10.84
N ALA A 77 -13.03 -10.43 11.77
CA ALA A 77 -11.83 -9.59 11.73
C ALA A 77 -11.01 -9.85 10.47
N ALA A 78 -10.45 -8.79 9.88
CA ALA A 78 -9.67 -8.88 8.65
C ALA A 78 -8.40 -9.72 8.81
N LEU A 79 -8.07 -10.48 7.79
CA LEU A 79 -6.77 -11.14 7.62
C LEU A 79 -5.76 -10.23 6.90
N GLY A 80 -6.23 -9.18 6.21
CA GLY A 80 -5.39 -8.16 5.62
C GLY A 80 -5.00 -7.07 6.62
N ALA A 81 -3.75 -6.61 6.57
CA ALA A 81 -3.26 -5.49 7.38
C ALA A 81 -2.32 -4.61 6.55
N ILE A 82 -2.28 -3.32 6.85
CA ILE A 82 -1.35 -2.39 6.18
C ILE A 82 -0.14 -2.13 7.07
N ASP A 83 1.03 -2.51 6.58
CA ASP A 83 2.31 -2.16 7.20
C ASP A 83 2.81 -0.84 6.63
N THR A 84 3.30 0.06 7.49
CA THR A 84 3.78 1.40 7.10
C THR A 84 5.19 1.71 7.59
N ALA A 85 5.73 0.91 8.49
CA ALA A 85 7.12 0.99 8.91
C ALA A 85 7.70 -0.41 9.19
N TRP A 86 9.00 -0.56 9.00
CA TRP A 86 9.69 -1.84 9.10
C TRP A 86 11.05 -1.68 9.77
N SER A 87 11.43 -2.67 10.57
CA SER A 87 12.82 -2.90 11.00
C SER A 87 13.59 -3.71 9.94
N VAL A 88 12.91 -4.59 9.20
CA VAL A 88 13.42 -5.28 8.01
C VAL A 88 12.43 -5.06 6.87
N ALA A 89 12.85 -4.36 5.82
CA ALA A 89 12.00 -4.01 4.69
C ALA A 89 11.40 -5.24 3.99
N PRO A 90 10.19 -5.13 3.40
CA PRO A 90 9.64 -6.19 2.56
C PRO A 90 10.52 -6.40 1.32
N THR A 91 10.57 -7.63 0.83
CA THR A 91 11.19 -7.94 -0.45
C THR A 91 10.15 -7.87 -1.55
N PHE A 92 10.38 -7.07 -2.58
CA PHE A 92 9.50 -6.91 -3.73
C PHE A 92 10.29 -6.59 -4.99
N SER A 93 9.67 -6.78 -6.16
CA SER A 93 10.31 -6.46 -7.43
C SER A 93 10.27 -4.96 -7.71
N THR A 94 11.40 -4.38 -8.05
CA THR A 94 11.49 -2.98 -8.50
C THR A 94 11.25 -2.81 -10.00
N THR A 95 11.27 -3.90 -10.75
CA THR A 95 11.11 -3.92 -12.22
C THR A 95 9.75 -4.46 -12.67
N ALA A 96 9.17 -5.42 -11.92
CA ALA A 96 7.84 -5.96 -12.21
C ALA A 96 6.75 -5.10 -11.54
N GLN A 97 6.54 -3.91 -12.09
CA GLN A 97 5.53 -2.96 -11.63
C GLN A 97 4.16 -3.29 -12.24
N LEU A 98 3.13 -3.39 -11.40
CA LEU A 98 1.75 -3.68 -11.84
C LEU A 98 1.11 -2.44 -12.46
N VAL A 99 1.20 -1.32 -11.76
CA VAL A 99 0.70 -0.01 -12.19
C VAL A 99 1.59 1.09 -11.62
N ARG A 100 1.57 2.26 -12.26
CA ARG A 100 2.35 3.42 -11.83
C ARG A 100 1.51 4.69 -11.93
N GLY A 101 1.71 5.65 -11.05
CA GLY A 101 1.09 6.96 -11.07
C GLY A 101 1.98 8.02 -10.44
N GLY A 102 1.76 9.27 -10.80
CA GLY A 102 2.50 10.41 -10.27
C GLY A 102 1.56 11.47 -9.70
N LEU A 103 2.04 12.20 -8.71
CA LEU A 103 1.34 13.29 -8.06
C LEU A 103 2.10 14.60 -8.24
N SER A 104 1.39 15.71 -8.08
CA SER A 104 1.98 17.05 -8.02
C SER A 104 2.77 17.25 -6.73
N THR A 105 3.63 18.26 -6.71
CA THR A 105 4.26 18.78 -5.49
C THR A 105 3.29 19.57 -4.61
N THR A 106 2.06 19.81 -5.07
CA THR A 106 1.04 20.55 -4.31
C THR A 106 0.28 19.60 -3.38
N ALA A 107 0.07 20.00 -2.13
CA ALA A 107 -0.78 19.25 -1.21
C ALA A 107 -2.24 19.17 -1.72
N GLY A 108 -2.92 18.07 -1.38
CA GLY A 108 -4.32 17.82 -1.77
C GLY A 108 -4.50 17.03 -3.05
N GLY A 109 -3.44 16.73 -3.80
CA GLY A 109 -3.52 15.84 -4.96
C GLY A 109 -3.74 14.38 -4.56
N TRP A 110 -4.58 13.66 -5.32
CA TRP A 110 -4.86 12.25 -5.12
C TRP A 110 -4.70 11.47 -6.41
N TRP A 111 -4.19 10.25 -6.30
CA TRP A 111 -4.18 9.25 -7.36
C TRP A 111 -4.92 8.00 -6.88
N VAL A 112 -5.83 7.49 -7.71
CA VAL A 112 -6.65 6.32 -7.39
C VAL A 112 -6.49 5.28 -8.47
N TRP A 113 -6.15 4.05 -8.07
CA TRP A 113 -6.26 2.86 -8.92
C TRP A 113 -7.50 2.07 -8.49
N ASP A 114 -8.40 1.88 -9.43
CA ASP A 114 -9.64 1.12 -9.24
C ASP A 114 -9.54 -0.22 -9.96
N PHE A 115 -9.70 -1.29 -9.20
CA PHE A 115 -9.58 -2.66 -9.66
C PHE A 115 -10.89 -3.45 -9.46
N ARG A 116 -12.04 -2.79 -9.25
CA ARG A 116 -13.32 -3.45 -8.94
C ARG A 116 -13.75 -4.45 -10.00
N ASP A 117 -13.50 -4.14 -11.27
CA ASP A 117 -13.83 -5.04 -12.39
C ASP A 117 -12.83 -6.20 -12.55
N SER A 118 -11.59 -6.01 -12.09
CA SER A 118 -10.54 -7.02 -12.14
C SER A 118 -9.64 -6.92 -10.90
N PRO A 119 -10.07 -7.46 -9.75
CA PRO A 119 -9.36 -7.31 -8.48
C PRO A 119 -7.95 -7.88 -8.53
N LEU A 120 -7.00 -7.14 -7.96
CA LEU A 120 -5.66 -7.67 -7.71
C LEU A 120 -5.69 -8.66 -6.56
N ILE A 121 -5.17 -9.85 -6.79
CA ILE A 121 -5.17 -10.91 -5.77
C ILE A 121 -3.87 -10.87 -4.97
N VAL A 122 -3.98 -10.80 -3.64
CA VAL A 122 -2.89 -11.12 -2.72
C VAL A 122 -3.10 -12.56 -2.26
N PRO A 123 -2.13 -13.47 -2.50
CA PRO A 123 -2.27 -14.88 -2.14
C PRO A 123 -2.47 -15.10 -0.63
N ASN A 124 -2.99 -16.27 -0.29
CA ASN A 124 -3.22 -16.69 1.10
C ASN A 124 -1.92 -17.20 1.77
N THR A 125 -0.88 -16.41 1.75
CA THR A 125 0.38 -16.70 2.44
C THR A 125 0.82 -15.48 3.24
N THR A 126 1.34 -15.69 4.43
CA THR A 126 1.81 -14.62 5.31
C THR A 126 3.04 -13.86 4.77
N ALA A 127 3.70 -14.40 3.76
CA ALA A 127 4.82 -13.74 3.09
C ALA A 127 4.39 -12.82 1.96
N SER A 128 3.17 -12.99 1.41
CA SER A 128 2.70 -12.22 0.26
C SER A 128 2.11 -10.87 0.66
N GLY A 129 2.21 -9.91 -0.25
CA GLY A 129 1.64 -8.59 -0.07
C GLY A 129 1.57 -7.82 -1.38
N LEU A 130 1.02 -6.63 -1.29
CA LEU A 130 0.98 -5.64 -2.36
C LEU A 130 1.62 -4.35 -1.86
N VAL A 131 2.83 -4.07 -2.33
CA VAL A 131 3.64 -2.92 -1.91
C VAL A 131 3.33 -1.71 -2.78
N LEU A 132 2.98 -0.60 -2.13
CA LEU A 132 3.03 0.73 -2.71
C LEU A 132 4.44 1.28 -2.47
N ALA A 133 5.19 1.49 -3.53
CA ALA A 133 6.57 1.95 -3.47
C ALA A 133 6.77 3.26 -4.23
N ASN A 134 7.75 4.05 -3.78
CA ASN A 134 8.17 5.27 -4.46
C ASN A 134 8.96 4.92 -5.73
N ALA A 135 8.58 5.54 -6.83
CA ALA A 135 9.18 5.33 -8.15
C ALA A 135 10.16 6.43 -8.56
N ASN A 136 10.40 7.43 -7.74
CA ASN A 136 11.28 8.54 -8.10
C ASN A 136 12.72 8.05 -8.32
N ALA A 137 13.22 8.22 -9.54
CA ALA A 137 14.55 7.76 -9.92
C ALA A 137 15.68 8.66 -9.39
N SER A 138 15.40 9.91 -9.05
CA SER A 138 16.39 10.89 -8.63
C SER A 138 16.03 11.54 -7.30
N GLY A 139 16.85 11.27 -6.31
CA GLY A 139 16.78 11.93 -5.01
C GLY A 139 15.66 11.46 -4.10
N ALA A 140 15.72 11.95 -2.89
CA ALA A 140 14.73 11.71 -1.87
C ALA A 140 13.58 12.71 -2.02
N THR A 141 12.36 12.24 -1.89
CA THR A 141 11.17 13.09 -1.78
C THR A 141 10.77 13.18 -0.31
N THR A 142 10.78 14.38 0.25
CA THR A 142 10.25 14.62 1.60
C THR A 142 8.80 15.08 1.49
N GLY A 143 7.96 14.59 2.38
CA GLY A 143 6.55 14.96 2.41
C GLY A 143 5.75 14.04 3.31
N THR A 144 4.44 14.26 3.37
CA THR A 144 3.52 13.33 4.02
C THR A 144 2.55 12.80 2.96
N PHE A 145 2.54 11.49 2.83
CA PHE A 145 1.67 10.77 1.92
C PHE A 145 0.62 10.02 2.72
N THR A 146 -0.62 10.19 2.31
CA THR A 146 -1.78 9.52 2.91
C THR A 146 -2.45 8.66 1.86
N GLY A 147 -3.17 7.64 2.28
CA GLY A 147 -3.88 6.79 1.34
C GLY A 147 -4.72 5.74 2.03
N HIS A 148 -5.28 4.88 1.22
CA HIS A 148 -6.02 3.72 1.72
C HIS A 148 -5.96 2.56 0.74
N PHE A 149 -6.18 1.38 1.27
CA PHE A 149 -6.50 0.18 0.52
C PHE A 149 -7.93 -0.25 0.87
N ILE A 150 -8.67 -0.70 -0.14
CA ILE A 150 -9.98 -1.35 0.02
C ILE A 150 -9.87 -2.74 -0.59
N TRP A 151 -10.30 -3.76 0.15
CA TRP A 151 -10.25 -5.15 -0.30
C TRP A 151 -11.42 -5.98 0.23
N GLU A 152 -11.56 -7.18 -0.30
CA GLU A 152 -12.49 -8.22 0.14
C GLU A 152 -11.73 -9.50 0.52
N GLU A 153 -12.32 -10.24 1.45
CA GLU A 153 -11.88 -11.57 1.91
C GLU A 153 -13.00 -12.60 1.83
#